data_6fc1d3db32c98fb027e278a849025637
#
_entry.id   6fc1d3db32c98fb027e278a849025637
#
_cell.length_a   1.000
_cell.length_b   1.000
_cell.length_c   1.000
_cell.angle_alpha   90.00
_cell.angle_beta   90.00
_cell.angle_gamma   90.00
#
_symmetry.space_group_name_H-M   'P 1'
#
loop_
_entity.id
_entity.type
_entity.pdbx_description
1 polymer ?
#
loop_
_entity_poly.entity_id
_entity_poly.type
_entity_poly.pdbx_seq_one_letter_code
_entity_poly.pdbx_strand_id
1 'polypeptide(L)'
;ASKAADEAMHGSMDAAVVEAEKMMARASSDGSIVLVGAGPGDPELITLKGLRAIQSADVLMYDKLANPALLEYARRDVELIDVGKKGPREAVKEGSDAARPSGTTMQQEINQTLIEQALKGKKVVRLKGGDPFIFGRGGEELLAAAEKGIAVEIIPGITAAMGGASYAGIPLTHRHMSQSVRFVTGHSVEHGVNIDWPELAKPEQTLVIYMGLVGIEKILQRLVDAGRGDKTPAVLLENATLPNHRKVFGTLEDLAGKVREEGIDGPSIIIVGEVAGIPDQVHERYAASSIEVSTSS
;
A
#
# COMPACT_ATOMS: atom_id res chain seq x y z
N ALA A 1 17.48 -40.93 10.50
CA ALA A 1 17.00 -39.75 11.27
C ALA A 1 16.29 -38.73 10.38
N SER A 2 16.74 -38.50 9.13
CA SER A 2 16.18 -37.51 8.20
C SER A 2 14.76 -37.83 7.70
N LYS A 3 14.50 -39.10 7.35
CA LYS A 3 13.22 -39.55 6.77
C LYS A 3 12.05 -39.50 7.77
N ALA A 4 12.31 -39.83 9.04
CA ALA A 4 11.30 -39.75 10.10
C ALA A 4 10.97 -38.31 10.51
N ALA A 5 11.92 -37.35 10.36
CA ALA A 5 11.68 -35.94 10.60
C ALA A 5 10.86 -35.29 9.45
N ASP A 6 11.10 -35.71 8.21
CA ASP A 6 10.32 -35.28 7.04
C ASP A 6 8.88 -35.80 7.09
N GLU A 7 8.68 -37.05 7.46
CA GLU A 7 7.34 -37.63 7.62
C GLU A 7 6.56 -37.02 8.78
N ALA A 8 7.23 -36.66 9.89
CA ALA A 8 6.60 -35.97 11.00
C ALA A 8 6.23 -34.52 10.64
N MET A 9 7.04 -33.82 9.84
CA MET A 9 6.75 -32.47 9.37
C MET A 9 5.61 -32.45 8.34
N HIS A 10 5.56 -33.40 7.42
CA HIS A 10 4.46 -33.53 6.46
C HIS A 10 3.15 -33.88 7.16
N GLY A 11 3.15 -34.82 8.10
CA GLY A 11 1.96 -35.17 8.89
C GLY A 11 1.44 -34.02 9.75
N SER A 12 2.32 -33.16 10.24
CA SER A 12 1.94 -31.93 10.98
C SER A 12 1.35 -30.87 10.06
N MET A 13 1.87 -30.71 8.84
CA MET A 13 1.32 -29.77 7.83
C MET A 13 -0.05 -30.24 7.32
N ASP A 14 -0.21 -31.52 7.02
CA ASP A 14 -1.49 -32.07 6.57
C ASP A 14 -2.56 -31.97 7.65
N ALA A 15 -2.22 -32.21 8.92
CA ALA A 15 -3.13 -32.01 10.04
C ALA A 15 -3.53 -30.54 10.22
N ALA A 16 -2.60 -29.61 10.04
CA ALA A 16 -2.88 -28.17 10.10
C ALA A 16 -3.76 -27.70 8.93
N VAL A 17 -3.56 -28.24 7.73
CA VAL A 17 -4.40 -27.95 6.56
C VAL A 17 -5.82 -28.49 6.76
N VAL A 18 -5.97 -29.72 7.21
CA VAL A 18 -7.28 -30.34 7.50
C VAL A 18 -8.01 -29.60 8.63
N GLU A 19 -7.30 -29.16 9.65
CA GLU A 19 -7.91 -28.37 10.73
C GLU A 19 -8.33 -26.98 10.25
N ALA A 20 -7.53 -26.32 9.41
CA ALA A 20 -7.88 -25.08 8.76
C ALA A 20 -9.10 -25.24 7.83
N GLU A 21 -9.18 -26.32 7.06
CA GLU A 21 -10.35 -26.63 6.23
C GLU A 21 -11.61 -26.91 7.07
N LYS A 22 -11.49 -27.61 8.21
CA LYS A 22 -12.59 -27.82 9.15
C LYS A 22 -13.03 -26.51 9.83
N MET A 23 -12.09 -25.62 10.16
CA MET A 23 -12.42 -24.28 10.69
C MET A 23 -13.13 -23.44 9.63
N MET A 24 -12.70 -23.49 8.37
CA MET A 24 -13.37 -22.84 7.25
C MET A 24 -14.78 -23.41 7.01
N ALA A 25 -14.98 -24.72 7.13
CA ALA A 25 -16.29 -25.36 6.97
C ALA A 25 -17.26 -25.07 8.13
N ARG A 26 -16.78 -24.90 9.35
CA ARG A 26 -17.60 -24.44 10.50
C ARG A 26 -18.04 -23.01 10.41
N ALA A 27 -17.26 -22.15 9.74
CA ALA A 27 -17.54 -20.73 9.54
C ALA A 27 -18.71 -20.45 8.56
N SER A 28 -19.32 -21.46 7.96
CA SER A 28 -20.41 -21.27 6.98
C SER A 28 -21.78 -20.91 7.59
N SER A 29 -21.94 -20.96 8.91
CA SER A 29 -23.15 -20.53 9.62
C SER A 29 -22.92 -19.25 10.46
N ASP A 30 -21.68 -18.93 10.76
CA ASP A 30 -21.30 -17.75 11.55
C ASP A 30 -20.70 -16.70 10.58
N GLY A 31 -20.84 -15.42 10.89
CA GLY A 31 -20.37 -14.34 9.99
C GLY A 31 -18.91 -14.46 9.60
N SER A 32 -18.50 -13.72 8.59
CA SER A 32 -17.16 -13.81 7.99
C SER A 32 -16.57 -12.41 7.75
N ILE A 33 -15.25 -12.35 7.64
CA ILE A 33 -14.51 -11.14 7.28
C ILE A 33 -13.84 -11.34 5.92
N VAL A 34 -13.94 -10.31 5.05
CA VAL A 34 -13.22 -10.26 3.78
C VAL A 34 -12.37 -9.00 3.76
N LEU A 35 -11.04 -9.14 3.76
CA LEU A 35 -10.12 -8.01 3.59
C LEU A 35 -9.92 -7.77 2.09
N VAL A 36 -10.31 -6.61 1.59
CA VAL A 36 -10.30 -6.28 0.16
C VAL A 36 -9.35 -5.13 -0.11
N GLY A 37 -8.41 -5.31 -1.02
CA GLY A 37 -7.60 -4.22 -1.56
C GLY A 37 -8.44 -3.37 -2.52
N ALA A 38 -8.58 -2.08 -2.18
CA ALA A 38 -9.35 -1.10 -2.94
C ALA A 38 -8.59 -0.57 -4.18
N GLY A 39 -7.32 -0.96 -4.35
CA GLY A 39 -6.47 -0.35 -5.36
C GLY A 39 -5.85 0.99 -4.93
N PRO A 40 -5.06 1.61 -5.83
CA PRO A 40 -4.22 2.76 -5.51
C PRO A 40 -4.95 4.12 -5.53
N GLY A 41 -6.21 4.15 -5.98
CA GLY A 41 -6.99 5.38 -6.09
C GLY A 41 -8.07 5.32 -7.15
N ASP A 42 -7.72 5.00 -8.40
CA ASP A 42 -8.68 4.79 -9.49
C ASP A 42 -9.62 3.61 -9.16
N PRO A 43 -10.95 3.83 -9.08
CA PRO A 43 -11.90 2.77 -8.74
C PRO A 43 -11.94 1.64 -9.77
N GLU A 44 -11.58 1.88 -11.04
CA GLU A 44 -11.52 0.85 -12.08
C GLU A 44 -10.36 -0.15 -11.87
N LEU A 45 -9.43 0.16 -10.98
CA LEU A 45 -8.35 -0.75 -10.60
C LEU A 45 -8.73 -1.71 -9.47
N ILE A 46 -9.99 -1.75 -9.05
CA ILE A 46 -10.51 -2.80 -8.19
C ILE A 46 -10.48 -4.15 -8.90
N THR A 47 -10.17 -5.23 -8.18
CA THR A 47 -10.29 -6.56 -8.77
C THR A 47 -11.77 -6.96 -8.91
N LEU A 48 -12.11 -7.76 -9.92
CA LEU A 48 -13.47 -8.31 -10.07
C LEU A 48 -13.94 -9.07 -8.83
N LYS A 49 -13.02 -9.74 -8.14
CA LYS A 49 -13.31 -10.45 -6.89
C LYS A 49 -13.60 -9.47 -5.76
N GLY A 50 -12.85 -8.38 -5.67
CA GLY A 50 -13.08 -7.29 -4.71
C GLY A 50 -14.43 -6.62 -4.93
N LEU A 51 -14.77 -6.31 -6.18
CA LEU A 51 -16.06 -5.74 -6.53
C LEU A 51 -17.24 -6.64 -6.09
N ARG A 52 -17.14 -7.96 -6.36
CA ARG A 52 -18.16 -8.94 -5.93
C ARG A 52 -18.28 -9.02 -4.40
N ALA A 53 -17.16 -8.89 -3.69
CA ALA A 53 -17.17 -8.84 -2.23
C ALA A 53 -17.93 -7.61 -1.72
N ILE A 54 -17.66 -6.43 -2.27
CA ILE A 54 -18.38 -5.18 -1.95
C ILE A 54 -19.89 -5.35 -2.19
N GLN A 55 -20.28 -5.91 -3.33
CA GLN A 55 -21.68 -6.12 -3.71
C GLN A 55 -22.43 -7.11 -2.82
N SER A 56 -21.71 -7.98 -2.11
CA SER A 56 -22.30 -9.01 -1.23
C SER A 56 -22.11 -8.74 0.27
N ALA A 57 -21.58 -7.57 0.63
CA ALA A 57 -21.34 -7.20 2.01
C ALA A 57 -22.63 -6.88 2.78
N ASP A 58 -22.72 -7.30 4.04
CA ASP A 58 -23.72 -6.81 4.99
C ASP A 58 -23.20 -5.58 5.73
N VAL A 59 -21.87 -5.53 5.96
CA VAL A 59 -21.15 -4.40 6.53
C VAL A 59 -19.95 -4.09 5.64
N LEU A 60 -19.78 -2.83 5.27
CA LEU A 60 -18.62 -2.34 4.53
C LEU A 60 -17.85 -1.35 5.40
N MET A 61 -16.70 -1.80 5.91
CA MET A 61 -15.78 -0.96 6.70
C MET A 61 -14.69 -0.41 5.77
N TYR A 62 -14.50 0.89 5.76
CA TYR A 62 -13.55 1.55 4.84
C TYR A 62 -12.74 2.65 5.53
N ASP A 63 -11.57 2.96 5.00
CA ASP A 63 -10.73 4.08 5.42
C ASP A 63 -10.63 5.16 4.34
N LYS A 64 -9.98 6.27 4.67
CA LYS A 64 -9.85 7.44 3.78
C LYS A 64 -9.06 7.19 2.50
N LEU A 65 -8.25 6.13 2.43
CA LEU A 65 -7.45 5.81 1.24
C LEU A 65 -8.25 4.98 0.22
N ALA A 66 -9.37 4.40 0.62
CA ALA A 66 -10.29 3.76 -0.31
C ALA A 66 -11.10 4.84 -1.05
N ASN A 67 -11.13 4.77 -2.39
CA ASN A 67 -11.90 5.73 -3.18
C ASN A 67 -13.40 5.62 -2.85
N PRO A 68 -14.06 6.75 -2.47
CA PRO A 68 -15.49 6.74 -2.12
C PRO A 68 -16.41 6.22 -3.23
N ALA A 69 -16.05 6.35 -4.50
CA ALA A 69 -16.82 5.81 -5.63
C ALA A 69 -17.01 4.29 -5.54
N LEU A 70 -16.13 3.56 -4.86
CA LEU A 70 -16.29 2.13 -4.63
C LEU A 70 -17.46 1.79 -3.71
N LEU A 71 -17.88 2.72 -2.85
CA LEU A 71 -19.03 2.52 -1.95
C LEU A 71 -20.36 2.49 -2.72
N GLU A 72 -20.40 3.12 -3.88
CA GLU A 72 -21.61 3.14 -4.76
C GLU A 72 -21.95 1.76 -5.35
N TYR A 73 -20.97 0.85 -5.39
CA TYR A 73 -21.18 -0.53 -5.85
C TYR A 73 -21.79 -1.44 -4.78
N ALA A 74 -21.84 -0.99 -3.52
CA ALA A 74 -22.44 -1.76 -2.45
C ALA A 74 -23.98 -1.81 -2.55
N ARG A 75 -24.57 -2.80 -1.87
CA ARG A 75 -26.03 -2.90 -1.75
C ARG A 75 -26.59 -1.65 -1.04
N ARG A 76 -27.82 -1.30 -1.34
CA ARG A 76 -28.51 -0.14 -0.72
C ARG A 76 -28.71 -0.28 0.79
N ASP A 77 -28.81 -1.51 1.27
CA ASP A 77 -29.05 -1.87 2.67
C ASP A 77 -27.76 -2.19 3.45
N VAL A 78 -26.57 -2.00 2.83
CA VAL A 78 -25.28 -2.21 3.49
C VAL A 78 -25.09 -1.23 4.64
N GLU A 79 -24.55 -1.72 5.76
CA GLU A 79 -24.08 -0.86 6.85
C GLU A 79 -22.69 -0.32 6.51
N LEU A 80 -22.54 0.99 6.40
CA LEU A 80 -21.27 1.65 6.11
C LEU A 80 -20.60 2.10 7.42
N ILE A 81 -19.34 1.69 7.64
CA ILE A 81 -18.54 2.07 8.82
C ILE A 81 -17.24 2.72 8.35
N ASP A 82 -17.12 4.03 8.56
CA ASP A 82 -15.87 4.77 8.33
C ASP A 82 -14.91 4.56 9.50
N VAL A 83 -13.79 3.91 9.24
CA VAL A 83 -12.70 3.70 10.22
C VAL A 83 -11.50 4.60 9.97
N GLY A 84 -11.57 5.46 8.97
CA GLY A 84 -10.56 6.46 8.60
C GLY A 84 -10.63 7.70 9.46
N LYS A 85 -10.65 7.58 10.80
CA LYS A 85 -10.69 8.74 11.71
C LYS A 85 -9.59 9.75 11.40
N LYS A 86 -9.88 11.02 11.60
CA LYS A 86 -9.07 12.20 11.25
C LYS A 86 -7.58 11.99 11.44
N GLY A 87 -6.82 12.14 10.36
CA GLY A 87 -5.36 12.04 10.42
C GLY A 87 -4.75 13.10 11.34
N PRO A 88 -3.48 12.94 11.77
CA PRO A 88 -2.80 13.85 12.69
C PRO A 88 -2.87 15.34 12.29
N ARG A 89 -2.90 15.65 10.99
CA ARG A 89 -2.98 17.02 10.46
C ARG A 89 -4.38 17.65 10.59
N GLU A 90 -5.45 16.87 10.50
CA GLU A 90 -6.82 17.38 10.64
C GLU A 90 -7.20 17.61 12.11
N ALA A 91 -6.71 16.77 13.02
CA ALA A 91 -6.90 16.95 14.47
C ALA A 91 -6.24 18.24 14.99
N VAL A 92 -5.11 18.65 14.38
CA VAL A 92 -4.43 19.94 14.72
C VAL A 92 -5.23 21.13 14.26
N LYS A 93 -5.94 21.06 13.13
CA LYS A 93 -6.76 22.16 12.60
C LYS A 93 -8.02 22.44 13.46
N GLU A 94 -8.50 21.47 14.22
CA GLU A 94 -9.72 21.59 15.03
C GLU A 94 -9.48 21.97 16.50
N GLY A 95 -8.21 22.17 16.92
CA GLY A 95 -7.89 22.71 18.27
C GLY A 95 -8.32 21.83 19.45
N SER A 96 -8.47 20.52 19.25
CA SER A 96 -8.80 19.60 20.35
C SER A 96 -7.54 19.18 21.11
N ASP A 97 -7.46 19.53 22.40
CA ASP A 97 -6.42 19.12 23.37
C ASP A 97 -6.52 17.65 23.80
N ALA A 98 -7.35 16.85 23.13
CA ALA A 98 -7.49 15.43 23.46
C ALA A 98 -6.21 14.67 23.10
N ALA A 99 -5.63 13.96 24.07
CA ALA A 99 -4.49 13.08 23.87
C ALA A 99 -4.74 12.15 22.69
N ARG A 100 -3.88 12.20 21.67
CA ARG A 100 -4.02 11.42 20.43
C ARG A 100 -3.96 9.92 20.77
N PRO A 101 -4.95 9.11 20.36
CA PRO A 101 -4.81 7.66 20.47
C PRO A 101 -3.56 7.24 19.69
N SER A 102 -2.75 6.36 20.23
CA SER A 102 -1.63 5.78 19.49
C SER A 102 -2.18 5.03 18.26
N GLY A 103 -1.39 4.91 17.17
CA GLY A 103 -1.80 4.11 16.02
C GLY A 103 -2.15 2.66 16.39
N THR A 104 -1.62 2.15 17.49
CA THR A 104 -1.94 0.84 18.08
C THR A 104 -3.36 0.83 18.65
N THR A 105 -3.77 1.86 19.40
CA THR A 105 -5.12 1.96 19.97
C THR A 105 -6.19 2.04 18.86
N MET A 106 -5.95 2.83 17.82
CA MET A 106 -6.87 2.91 16.67
C MET A 106 -7.01 1.56 15.94
N GLN A 107 -5.91 0.81 15.77
CA GLN A 107 -5.99 -0.49 15.13
C GLN A 107 -6.72 -1.52 15.99
N GLN A 108 -6.56 -1.47 17.30
CA GLN A 108 -7.32 -2.33 18.21
C GLN A 108 -8.83 -2.07 18.13
N GLU A 109 -9.25 -0.81 18.05
CA GLU A 109 -10.66 -0.43 17.85
C GLU A 109 -11.21 -0.96 16.52
N ILE A 110 -10.43 -0.87 15.43
CA ILE A 110 -10.79 -1.42 14.11
C ILE A 110 -10.96 -2.94 14.20
N ASN A 111 -9.97 -3.63 14.77
CA ASN A 111 -10.01 -5.10 14.92
C ASN A 111 -11.23 -5.53 15.75
N GLN A 112 -11.51 -4.84 16.85
CA GLN A 112 -12.66 -5.12 17.69
C GLN A 112 -13.97 -4.94 16.92
N THR A 113 -14.12 -3.84 16.18
CA THR A 113 -15.33 -3.56 15.38
C THR A 113 -15.55 -4.62 14.30
N LEU A 114 -14.47 -5.04 13.59
CA LEU A 114 -14.53 -6.13 12.61
C LEU A 114 -15.06 -7.42 13.22
N ILE A 115 -14.50 -7.81 14.39
CA ILE A 115 -14.85 -9.02 15.12
C ILE A 115 -16.29 -8.96 15.61
N GLU A 116 -16.70 -7.85 16.23
CA GLU A 116 -18.06 -7.67 16.76
C GLU A 116 -19.13 -7.79 15.65
N GLN A 117 -18.89 -7.24 14.48
CA GLN A 117 -19.83 -7.34 13.37
C GLN A 117 -19.90 -8.76 12.80
N ALA A 118 -18.75 -9.43 12.67
CA ALA A 118 -18.72 -10.81 12.22
C ALA A 118 -19.41 -11.76 13.22
N LEU A 119 -19.20 -11.60 14.53
CA LEU A 119 -19.89 -12.39 15.57
C LEU A 119 -21.41 -12.22 15.58
N LYS A 120 -21.96 -11.17 14.97
CA LYS A 120 -23.40 -10.99 14.73
C LYS A 120 -23.91 -11.78 13.51
N GLY A 121 -23.10 -12.64 12.92
CA GLY A 121 -23.43 -13.41 11.72
C GLY A 121 -23.35 -12.65 10.40
N LYS A 122 -22.72 -11.45 10.39
CA LYS A 122 -22.63 -10.59 9.21
C LYS A 122 -21.40 -10.92 8.34
N LYS A 123 -21.55 -10.76 7.02
CA LYS A 123 -20.43 -10.72 6.10
C LYS A 123 -19.81 -9.32 6.11
N VAL A 124 -18.67 -9.17 6.79
CA VAL A 124 -17.97 -7.90 6.95
C VAL A 124 -16.90 -7.77 5.88
N VAL A 125 -17.03 -6.78 5.00
CA VAL A 125 -15.99 -6.44 4.03
C VAL A 125 -15.20 -5.25 4.56
N ARG A 126 -13.88 -5.44 4.72
CA ARG A 126 -12.94 -4.38 5.08
C ARG A 126 -12.23 -3.91 3.82
N LEU A 127 -12.60 -2.74 3.30
CA LEU A 127 -12.01 -2.11 2.13
C LEU A 127 -10.81 -1.26 2.54
N LYS A 128 -9.63 -1.59 2.01
CA LYS A 128 -8.34 -1.01 2.37
C LYS A 128 -7.67 -0.40 1.15
N GLY A 129 -7.19 0.84 1.25
CA GLY A 129 -6.42 1.46 0.17
C GLY A 129 -5.21 0.61 -0.26
N GLY A 130 -4.96 0.50 -1.56
CA GLY A 130 -3.91 -0.35 -2.13
C GLY A 130 -4.18 -1.84 -1.96
N ASP A 131 -3.26 -2.53 -1.32
CA ASP A 131 -3.30 -3.96 -0.99
C ASP A 131 -3.37 -4.16 0.54
N PRO A 132 -4.16 -5.12 1.06
CA PRO A 132 -4.34 -5.32 2.50
C PRO A 132 -3.04 -5.62 3.25
N PHE A 133 -2.06 -6.27 2.60
CA PHE A 133 -0.83 -6.78 3.21
C PHE A 133 0.41 -5.94 2.93
N ILE A 134 0.31 -4.93 2.04
CA ILE A 134 1.42 -4.00 1.78
C ILE A 134 1.22 -2.73 2.61
N PHE A 135 1.88 -2.66 3.77
CA PHE A 135 1.79 -1.56 4.75
C PHE A 135 0.36 -1.19 5.18
N GLY A 136 -0.60 -2.12 4.96
CA GLY A 136 -2.01 -1.93 5.27
C GLY A 136 -2.44 -2.52 6.61
N ARG A 137 -1.55 -3.13 7.38
CA ARG A 137 -1.84 -3.79 8.68
C ARG A 137 -2.89 -4.93 8.61
N GLY A 138 -3.19 -5.45 7.41
CA GLY A 138 -4.14 -6.54 7.24
C GLY A 138 -3.74 -7.83 7.96
N GLY A 139 -2.43 -8.04 8.18
CA GLY A 139 -1.94 -9.15 9.00
C GLY A 139 -2.39 -9.08 10.46
N GLU A 140 -2.47 -7.87 11.04
CA GLU A 140 -2.98 -7.66 12.40
C GLU A 140 -4.49 -7.92 12.48
N GLU A 141 -5.25 -7.49 11.46
CA GLU A 141 -6.70 -7.74 11.34
C GLU A 141 -6.98 -9.25 11.19
N LEU A 142 -6.18 -9.94 10.36
CA LEU A 142 -6.26 -11.40 10.16
C LEU A 142 -6.00 -12.17 11.45
N LEU A 143 -4.91 -11.86 12.16
CA LEU A 143 -4.56 -12.53 13.41
C LEU A 143 -5.62 -12.33 14.49
N ALA A 144 -6.12 -11.10 14.66
CA ALA A 144 -7.15 -10.79 15.64
C ALA A 144 -8.47 -11.55 15.38
N ALA A 145 -8.86 -11.69 14.11
CA ALA A 145 -10.04 -12.47 13.72
C ALA A 145 -9.83 -13.97 13.95
N ALA A 146 -8.66 -14.50 13.61
CA ALA A 146 -8.30 -15.91 13.79
C ALA A 146 -8.31 -16.32 15.27
N GLU A 147 -7.87 -15.45 16.19
CA GLU A 147 -7.94 -15.68 17.63
C GLU A 147 -9.39 -15.88 18.14
N LYS A 148 -10.37 -15.37 17.40
CA LYS A 148 -11.80 -15.53 17.67
C LYS A 148 -12.48 -16.62 16.86
N GLY A 149 -11.72 -17.38 16.07
CA GLY A 149 -12.24 -18.46 15.22
C GLY A 149 -13.06 -17.97 14.02
N ILE A 150 -12.93 -16.68 13.64
CA ILE A 150 -13.67 -16.09 12.53
C ILE A 150 -12.92 -16.35 11.23
N ALA A 151 -13.63 -16.85 10.20
CA ALA A 151 -13.07 -17.06 8.88
C ALA A 151 -12.74 -15.72 8.20
N VAL A 152 -11.52 -15.63 7.64
CA VAL A 152 -11.06 -14.45 6.92
C VAL A 152 -10.64 -14.81 5.51
N GLU A 153 -11.23 -14.16 4.53
CA GLU A 153 -10.79 -14.19 3.14
C GLU A 153 -9.97 -12.95 2.83
N ILE A 154 -8.86 -13.11 2.08
CA ILE A 154 -8.02 -12.00 1.62
C ILE A 154 -8.16 -11.87 0.11
N ILE A 155 -8.56 -10.69 -0.34
CA ILE A 155 -8.61 -10.34 -1.76
C ILE A 155 -7.55 -9.26 -2.01
N PRO A 156 -6.48 -9.57 -2.76
CA PRO A 156 -5.42 -8.62 -3.04
C PRO A 156 -5.92 -7.42 -3.86
N GLY A 157 -5.19 -6.32 -3.75
CA GLY A 157 -5.40 -5.14 -4.57
C GLY A 157 -4.11 -4.63 -5.21
N ILE A 158 -4.23 -3.72 -6.16
CA ILE A 158 -3.07 -3.05 -6.75
C ILE A 158 -2.53 -2.06 -5.73
N THR A 159 -1.32 -2.32 -5.24
CA THR A 159 -0.67 -1.42 -4.28
C THR A 159 -0.23 -0.12 -4.95
N ALA A 160 -0.12 0.98 -4.18
CA ALA A 160 0.25 2.31 -4.69
C ALA A 160 1.58 2.31 -5.47
N ALA A 161 2.56 1.49 -5.09
CA ALA A 161 3.82 1.34 -5.81
C ALA A 161 3.59 0.93 -7.27
N MET A 162 2.78 -0.09 -7.50
CA MET A 162 2.52 -0.60 -8.85
C MET A 162 1.62 0.33 -9.65
N GLY A 163 0.51 0.76 -9.07
CA GLY A 163 -0.44 1.64 -9.75
C GLY A 163 0.16 3.01 -10.06
N GLY A 164 0.79 3.65 -9.08
CA GLY A 164 1.40 4.95 -9.24
C GLY A 164 2.54 4.95 -10.24
N ALA A 165 3.44 3.96 -10.18
CA ALA A 165 4.54 3.82 -11.12
C ALA A 165 4.04 3.64 -12.56
N SER A 166 3.03 2.78 -12.77
CA SER A 166 2.43 2.56 -14.09
C SER A 166 1.81 3.83 -14.68
N TYR A 167 1.05 4.59 -13.88
CA TYR A 167 0.45 5.87 -14.30
C TYR A 167 1.48 6.99 -14.50
N ALA A 168 2.66 6.84 -13.90
CA ALA A 168 3.80 7.75 -14.14
C ALA A 168 4.68 7.31 -15.32
N GLY A 169 4.42 6.16 -15.94
CA GLY A 169 5.27 5.61 -17.02
C GLY A 169 6.60 5.06 -16.50
N ILE A 170 6.69 4.67 -15.23
CA ILE A 170 7.90 4.19 -14.58
C ILE A 170 7.81 2.68 -14.38
N PRO A 171 8.61 1.87 -15.08
CA PRO A 171 8.71 0.45 -14.80
C PRO A 171 9.50 0.25 -13.49
N LEU A 172 8.95 -0.48 -12.53
CA LEU A 172 9.67 -0.74 -11.27
C LEU A 172 10.87 -1.68 -11.44
N THR A 173 10.88 -2.48 -12.50
CA THR A 173 12.01 -3.33 -12.90
C THR A 173 12.41 -3.04 -14.33
N HIS A 174 13.70 -3.15 -14.63
CA HIS A 174 14.21 -2.99 -15.99
C HIS A 174 15.48 -3.81 -16.17
N ARG A 175 15.58 -4.57 -17.29
CA ARG A 175 16.68 -5.52 -17.54
C ARG A 175 18.09 -4.94 -17.30
N HIS A 176 18.32 -3.67 -17.60
CA HIS A 176 19.63 -3.03 -17.55
C HIS A 176 19.78 -1.99 -16.42
N MET A 177 18.71 -1.70 -15.65
CA MET A 177 18.71 -0.63 -14.64
C MET A 177 18.35 -1.12 -13.24
N SER A 178 17.43 -2.11 -13.15
CA SER A 178 16.93 -2.55 -11.85
C SER A 178 16.48 -4.01 -11.88
N GLN A 179 17.19 -4.87 -11.16
CA GLN A 179 16.91 -6.29 -11.07
C GLN A 179 16.03 -6.63 -9.87
N SER A 180 15.83 -5.69 -8.95
CA SER A 180 15.04 -5.89 -7.74
C SER A 180 14.25 -4.65 -7.35
N VAL A 181 13.12 -4.87 -6.67
CA VAL A 181 12.29 -3.81 -6.11
C VAL A 181 12.18 -4.04 -4.60
N ARG A 182 12.40 -2.99 -3.83
CA ARG A 182 12.19 -3.02 -2.38
C ARG A 182 11.12 -2.03 -1.98
N PHE A 183 10.12 -2.51 -1.27
CA PHE A 183 9.11 -1.69 -0.62
C PHE A 183 9.54 -1.43 0.81
N VAL A 184 9.68 -0.17 1.18
CA VAL A 184 10.08 0.25 2.52
C VAL A 184 9.11 1.30 3.07
N THR A 185 9.04 1.40 4.40
CA THR A 185 8.23 2.44 5.05
C THR A 185 9.11 3.56 5.58
N GLY A 186 8.81 4.80 5.20
CA GLY A 186 9.49 5.98 5.71
C GLY A 186 9.15 6.29 7.18
N HIS A 187 8.03 5.79 7.68
CA HIS A 187 7.61 5.97 9.08
C HIS A 187 8.62 5.39 10.10
N SER A 188 9.32 4.33 9.72
CA SER A 188 10.36 3.69 10.54
C SER A 188 11.58 4.59 10.76
N VAL A 189 11.84 5.54 9.87
CA VAL A 189 12.98 6.48 9.97
C VAL A 189 12.81 7.43 11.15
N GLU A 190 11.58 7.81 11.45
CA GLU A 190 11.25 8.71 12.57
C GLU A 190 11.23 7.97 13.93
N HIS A 191 10.93 6.68 13.93
CA HIS A 191 10.69 5.89 15.14
C HIS A 191 11.83 4.93 15.48
N GLY A 192 13.02 5.05 14.85
CA GLY A 192 14.23 4.34 15.24
C GLY A 192 14.25 2.84 14.92
N VAL A 193 13.41 2.37 13.97
CA VAL A 193 13.52 1.01 13.46
C VAL A 193 14.86 0.86 12.72
N ASN A 194 15.57 -0.22 13.01
CA ASN A 194 16.88 -0.50 12.42
C ASN A 194 16.73 -0.79 10.91
N ILE A 195 16.90 0.24 10.08
CA ILE A 195 16.92 0.14 8.62
C ILE A 195 18.34 -0.10 8.17
N ASP A 196 18.57 -1.13 7.37
CA ASP A 196 19.86 -1.40 6.73
C ASP A 196 20.08 -0.43 5.55
N TRP A 197 20.53 0.79 5.86
CA TRP A 197 20.77 1.84 4.88
C TRP A 197 21.81 1.46 3.84
N PRO A 198 22.97 0.84 4.20
CA PRO A 198 23.93 0.34 3.21
C PRO A 198 23.33 -0.62 2.22
N GLU A 199 22.42 -1.50 2.64
CA GLU A 199 21.73 -2.42 1.73
C GLU A 199 20.73 -1.69 0.83
N LEU A 200 20.03 -0.67 1.33
CA LEU A 200 19.10 0.14 0.54
C LEU A 200 19.83 1.07 -0.45
N ALA A 201 21.05 1.47 -0.14
CA ALA A 201 21.86 2.35 -0.99
C ALA A 201 22.52 1.63 -2.18
N LYS A 202 22.49 0.29 -2.25
CA LYS A 202 23.07 -0.45 -3.37
C LYS A 202 22.46 -0.01 -4.70
N PRO A 203 23.29 0.10 -5.78
CA PRO A 203 22.79 0.36 -7.15
C PRO A 203 21.98 -0.81 -7.70
N GLU A 204 21.44 -0.66 -8.91
CA GLU A 204 20.71 -1.68 -9.69
C GLU A 204 19.45 -2.23 -8.98
N GLN A 205 18.91 -1.48 -8.03
CA GLN A 205 17.63 -1.74 -7.39
C GLN A 205 16.74 -0.51 -7.41
N THR A 206 15.44 -0.73 -7.42
CA THR A 206 14.41 0.29 -7.24
C THR A 206 13.93 0.26 -5.80
N LEU A 207 13.94 1.43 -5.14
CA LEU A 207 13.30 1.59 -3.85
C LEU A 207 11.96 2.27 -4.04
N VAL A 208 10.92 1.76 -3.38
CA VAL A 208 9.63 2.43 -3.28
C VAL A 208 9.33 2.67 -1.81
N ILE A 209 9.28 3.93 -1.43
CA ILE A 209 9.17 4.36 -0.04
C ILE A 209 7.75 4.84 0.22
N TYR A 210 7.02 4.12 1.05
CA TYR A 210 5.71 4.48 1.54
C TYR A 210 5.80 5.37 2.77
N MET A 211 4.83 6.27 2.96
CA MET A 211 4.76 7.12 4.15
C MET A 211 6.04 7.94 4.40
N GLY A 212 6.74 8.30 3.33
CA GLY A 212 8.03 8.98 3.39
C GLY A 212 7.96 10.50 3.33
N LEU A 213 6.79 11.11 3.07
CA LEU A 213 6.67 12.55 2.79
C LEU A 213 7.16 13.42 3.95
N VAL A 214 6.76 13.11 5.18
CA VAL A 214 7.14 13.93 6.36
C VAL A 214 8.64 13.91 6.60
N GLY A 215 9.28 12.76 6.39
CA GLY A 215 10.72 12.56 6.60
C GLY A 215 11.56 12.60 5.33
N ILE A 216 11.03 13.12 4.20
CA ILE A 216 11.67 12.99 2.88
C ILE A 216 13.13 13.45 2.86
N GLU A 217 13.44 14.62 3.38
CA GLU A 217 14.81 15.15 3.45
C GLU A 217 15.76 14.17 4.14
N LYS A 218 15.35 13.71 5.33
CA LYS A 218 16.14 12.79 6.13
C LYS A 218 16.34 11.43 5.46
N ILE A 219 15.30 10.93 4.78
CA ILE A 219 15.34 9.66 4.06
C ILE A 219 16.32 9.74 2.89
N LEU A 220 16.21 10.77 2.05
CA LEU A 220 17.08 10.96 0.89
C LEU A 220 18.53 11.18 1.32
N GLN A 221 18.77 12.00 2.35
CA GLN A 221 20.11 12.22 2.90
C GLN A 221 20.73 10.91 3.44
N ARG A 222 19.96 10.08 4.14
CA ARG A 222 20.44 8.79 4.64
C ARG A 222 20.88 7.83 3.53
N LEU A 223 20.18 7.84 2.38
CA LEU A 223 20.60 7.06 1.22
C LEU A 223 21.92 7.56 0.64
N VAL A 224 22.12 8.87 0.56
CA VAL A 224 23.36 9.49 0.11
C VAL A 224 24.51 9.17 1.08
N ASP A 225 24.30 9.37 2.39
CA ASP A 225 25.28 9.06 3.45
C ASP A 225 25.69 7.59 3.44
N ALA A 226 24.80 6.69 3.03
CA ALA A 226 25.05 5.26 2.89
C ALA A 226 25.71 4.87 1.56
N GLY A 227 26.03 5.84 0.70
CA GLY A 227 26.79 5.64 -0.55
C GLY A 227 25.96 5.59 -1.83
N ARG A 228 24.65 5.90 -1.78
CA ARG A 228 23.87 6.11 -3.01
C ARG A 228 24.26 7.45 -3.64
N GLY A 229 24.54 7.45 -4.95
CA GLY A 229 24.90 8.71 -5.64
C GLY A 229 23.81 9.77 -5.51
N ASP A 230 24.17 11.01 -5.19
CA ASP A 230 23.27 12.14 -5.02
C ASP A 230 22.46 12.48 -6.27
N LYS A 231 22.99 12.19 -7.45
CA LYS A 231 22.33 12.33 -8.77
C LYS A 231 21.43 11.17 -9.16
N THR A 232 21.28 10.15 -8.29
CA THR A 232 20.34 9.05 -8.56
C THR A 232 18.94 9.60 -8.79
N PRO A 233 18.28 9.27 -9.92
CA PRO A 233 16.92 9.72 -10.19
C PRO A 233 15.94 9.30 -9.11
N ALA A 234 15.04 10.21 -8.77
CA ALA A 234 13.98 9.97 -7.81
C ALA A 234 12.71 10.73 -8.21
N VAL A 235 11.56 10.22 -7.83
CA VAL A 235 10.27 10.86 -8.08
C VAL A 235 9.36 10.69 -6.89
N LEU A 236 8.60 11.72 -6.57
CA LEU A 236 7.47 11.61 -5.66
C LEU A 236 6.18 11.61 -6.46
N LEU A 237 5.31 10.63 -6.17
CA LEU A 237 3.99 10.48 -6.76
C LEU A 237 2.94 10.73 -5.68
N GLU A 238 2.17 11.81 -5.81
CA GLU A 238 1.08 12.15 -4.89
C GLU A 238 -0.26 11.81 -5.50
N ASN A 239 -1.21 11.33 -4.69
CA ASN A 239 -2.56 10.94 -5.11
C ASN A 239 -2.54 10.02 -6.34
N ALA A 240 -1.68 9.02 -6.29
CA ALA A 240 -1.42 8.11 -7.41
C ALA A 240 -2.73 7.55 -8.00
N THR A 241 -2.84 7.59 -9.32
CA THR A 241 -3.98 7.14 -10.12
C THR A 241 -5.28 7.96 -10.01
N LEU A 242 -5.34 8.92 -9.11
CA LEU A 242 -6.48 9.85 -9.00
C LEU A 242 -6.40 10.98 -10.05
N PRO A 243 -7.51 11.67 -10.35
CA PRO A 243 -7.51 12.81 -11.29
C PRO A 243 -6.56 13.94 -10.91
N ASN A 244 -6.29 14.11 -9.61
CA ASN A 244 -5.35 15.08 -9.06
C ASN A 244 -3.96 14.49 -8.80
N HIS A 245 -3.57 13.42 -9.52
CA HIS A 245 -2.24 12.83 -9.45
C HIS A 245 -1.17 13.86 -9.83
N ARG A 246 -0.21 14.11 -8.93
CA ARG A 246 0.95 14.95 -9.18
C ARG A 246 2.23 14.14 -9.16
N LYS A 247 3.20 14.53 -9.99
CA LYS A 247 4.49 13.87 -10.17
C LYS A 247 5.59 14.90 -10.01
N VAL A 248 6.47 14.74 -9.03
CA VAL A 248 7.62 15.63 -8.83
C VAL A 248 8.88 14.83 -9.10
N PHE A 249 9.54 15.12 -10.23
CA PHE A 249 10.78 14.47 -10.65
C PHE A 249 11.99 15.23 -10.13
N GLY A 250 13.03 14.49 -9.76
CA GLY A 250 14.31 15.05 -9.30
C GLY A 250 15.36 13.97 -9.09
N THR A 251 16.29 14.27 -8.23
CA THR A 251 17.37 13.39 -7.76
C THR A 251 17.34 13.29 -6.24
N LEU A 252 18.18 12.46 -5.65
CA LEU A 252 18.33 12.40 -4.20
C LEU A 252 18.72 13.76 -3.59
N GLU A 253 19.48 14.58 -4.36
CA GLU A 253 19.95 15.89 -3.93
C GLU A 253 18.82 16.94 -3.87
N ASP A 254 17.94 16.98 -4.89
CA ASP A 254 17.03 18.13 -5.08
C ASP A 254 15.54 17.81 -4.88
N LEU A 255 15.14 16.55 -4.89
CA LEU A 255 13.72 16.15 -4.82
C LEU A 255 12.99 16.73 -3.60
N ALA A 256 13.63 16.73 -2.43
CA ALA A 256 12.98 17.24 -1.21
C ALA A 256 12.66 18.74 -1.29
N GLY A 257 13.56 19.53 -1.90
CA GLY A 257 13.33 20.97 -2.17
C GLY A 257 12.16 21.17 -3.12
N LYS A 258 12.15 20.47 -4.25
CA LYS A 258 11.07 20.54 -5.26
C LYS A 258 9.70 20.14 -4.67
N VAL A 259 9.66 19.07 -3.87
CA VAL A 259 8.43 18.62 -3.20
C VAL A 259 7.87 19.69 -2.26
N ARG A 260 8.75 20.43 -1.58
CA ARG A 260 8.36 21.53 -0.70
C ARG A 260 7.81 22.72 -1.50
N GLU A 261 8.49 23.11 -2.58
CA GLU A 261 8.09 24.19 -3.48
C GLU A 261 6.73 23.91 -4.13
N GLU A 262 6.47 22.67 -4.53
CA GLU A 262 5.20 22.23 -5.09
C GLU A 262 4.07 22.11 -4.06
N GLY A 263 4.36 22.26 -2.77
CA GLY A 263 3.35 22.19 -1.71
C GLY A 263 2.65 20.84 -1.61
N ILE A 264 3.40 19.74 -1.80
CA ILE A 264 2.88 18.38 -1.70
C ILE A 264 2.50 18.07 -0.24
N ASP A 265 1.28 17.61 -0.02
CA ASP A 265 0.79 17.29 1.33
C ASP A 265 -0.14 16.05 1.42
N GLY A 266 -0.50 15.48 0.27
CA GLY A 266 -1.37 14.31 0.16
C GLY A 266 -0.67 12.95 0.34
N PRO A 267 -1.43 11.87 0.26
CA PRO A 267 -0.90 10.51 0.25
C PRO A 267 0.09 10.34 -0.91
N SER A 268 1.30 9.89 -0.60
CA SER A 268 2.37 9.81 -1.60
C SER A 268 3.30 8.64 -1.40
N ILE A 269 3.97 8.26 -2.49
CA ILE A 269 5.09 7.32 -2.52
C ILE A 269 6.30 7.99 -3.18
N ILE A 270 7.50 7.56 -2.79
CA ILE A 270 8.75 8.02 -3.40
C ILE A 270 9.38 6.82 -4.09
N ILE A 271 9.78 6.98 -5.36
CA ILE A 271 10.50 5.96 -6.12
C ILE A 271 11.92 6.46 -6.35
N VAL A 272 12.91 5.66 -6.00
CA VAL A 272 14.34 5.98 -6.14
C VAL A 272 15.02 4.90 -6.98
N GLY A 273 15.75 5.31 -7.99
CA GLY A 273 16.53 4.45 -8.87
C GLY A 273 16.50 4.91 -10.31
N GLU A 274 17.38 4.32 -11.14
CA GLU A 274 17.57 4.69 -12.54
C GLU A 274 16.26 4.63 -13.37
N VAL A 275 15.33 3.76 -12.97
CA VAL A 275 14.02 3.63 -13.64
C VAL A 275 13.16 4.89 -13.52
N ALA A 276 13.38 5.72 -12.50
CA ALA A 276 12.65 6.98 -12.34
C ALA A 276 12.99 8.01 -13.43
N GLY A 277 14.13 7.86 -14.13
CA GLY A 277 14.51 8.68 -15.28
C GLY A 277 13.97 8.21 -16.63
N ILE A 278 13.25 7.09 -16.70
CA ILE A 278 12.74 6.56 -17.98
C ILE A 278 11.72 7.48 -18.64
N PRO A 279 10.78 8.13 -17.95
CA PRO A 279 9.84 9.05 -18.59
C PRO A 279 10.52 10.18 -19.36
N ASP A 280 11.59 10.76 -18.83
CA ASP A 280 12.37 11.81 -19.50
C ASP A 280 13.05 11.27 -20.76
N GLN A 281 13.66 10.07 -20.70
CA GLN A 281 14.26 9.42 -21.87
C GLN A 281 13.24 9.12 -22.97
N VAL A 282 12.00 8.76 -22.61
CA VAL A 282 10.91 8.54 -23.57
C VAL A 282 10.54 9.85 -24.22
N HIS A 283 10.39 10.92 -23.44
CA HIS A 283 10.06 12.26 -23.95
C HIS A 283 11.13 12.78 -24.93
N GLU A 284 12.41 12.66 -24.58
CA GLU A 284 13.54 13.06 -25.44
C GLU A 284 13.53 12.30 -26.77
N ARG A 285 13.26 10.99 -26.75
CA ARG A 285 13.18 10.18 -27.97
C ARG A 285 12.04 10.59 -28.90
N TYR A 286 10.85 10.89 -28.34
CA TYR A 286 9.73 11.41 -29.14
C TYR A 286 10.03 12.79 -29.71
N ALA A 287 10.66 13.69 -28.98
CA ALA A 287 11.07 15.00 -29.45
C ALA A 287 12.07 14.88 -30.62
N ALA A 288 13.08 14.03 -30.51
CA ALA A 288 14.05 13.77 -31.54
C ALA A 288 13.42 13.21 -32.85
N SER A 289 12.53 12.21 -32.71
CA SER A 289 11.84 11.61 -33.86
C SER A 289 10.92 12.59 -34.59
N SER A 290 10.31 13.53 -33.86
CA SER A 290 9.45 14.56 -34.48
C SER A 290 10.25 15.58 -35.32
N ILE A 291 11.50 15.83 -34.96
CA ILE A 291 12.41 16.72 -35.74
C ILE A 291 12.83 16.07 -37.04
N GLU A 292 13.14 14.76 -37.03
CA GLU A 292 13.53 14.04 -38.27
C GLU A 292 12.43 13.99 -39.32
N VAL A 293 11.16 13.86 -38.91
CA VAL A 293 10.02 13.90 -39.84
C VAL A 293 9.81 15.29 -40.45
N SER A 294 10.08 16.37 -39.69
CA SER A 294 9.94 17.74 -40.20
C SER A 294 11.07 18.20 -41.15
N THR A 295 12.23 17.54 -41.13
CA THR A 295 13.38 17.85 -42.01
C THR A 295 13.38 17.05 -43.31
N SER A 296 12.49 16.06 -43.43
CA SER A 296 12.36 15.16 -44.59
C SER A 296 11.19 15.56 -45.52
N SER A 297 10.55 16.70 -45.27
CA SER A 297 9.46 17.30 -46.07
C SER A 297 9.99 18.52 -46.81
#